data_4208557c4e5d7521fdf8c23be44becc6
#
_entry.id   4208557c4e5d7521fdf8c23be44becc6
#
_cell.length_a   1.000
_cell.length_b   1.000
_cell.length_c   1.000
_cell.angle_alpha   90.00
_cell.angle_beta   90.00
_cell.angle_gamma   90.00
#
_symmetry.space_group_name_H-M   'P 1'
#
loop_
_entity.id
_entity.type
_entity.pdbx_description
1 polymer ?
#
loop_
_entity_poly.entity_id
_entity_poly.type
_entity_poly.pdbx_seq_one_letter_code
_entity_poly.pdbx_strand_id
1 'polypeptide(L)'
;GEVGLCTDFPQLAMESFRRTTSIEIGSAAVSILASGGPIAQAERIANTLMLHGMNPDERRKLHVGFSAGRFEFMARPYGIVPRNSVEEAAWPALRGQIFMEAGEIFLRLLRGDVVNSVGTYDTVLTRSNFRSDEDWERVQSAAVEFEGLTSPPNEVHIPKRYVFEDLKIVPNTFRRELLELVAGTHDPRAQTFLNSFSPVKVFNLSITKPEVIESTHERMASVFHADGGAWQRRDMPRTSFVFLNAEEGLSTEQQSEAAH
;
A
#
# COMPACT_ATOMS: atom_id res chain seq x y z
N GLY A 1 8.58 18.53 -3.28
CA GLY A 1 8.44 17.75 -2.08
C GLY A 1 9.78 17.20 -1.68
N GLU A 2 10.16 17.40 -0.46
CA GLU A 2 11.41 16.87 0.07
C GLU A 2 11.19 15.42 0.50
N VAL A 3 12.13 14.55 0.15
CA VAL A 3 12.29 13.26 0.79
C VAL A 3 13.06 13.55 2.08
N GLY A 4 12.35 13.83 3.16
CA GLY A 4 12.96 14.04 4.47
C GLY A 4 13.60 12.75 4.98
N LEU A 5 14.65 12.89 5.78
CA LEU A 5 15.17 11.77 6.56
C LEU A 5 14.13 11.41 7.63
N CYS A 6 13.47 10.27 7.44
CA CYS A 6 12.53 9.74 8.42
C CYS A 6 13.19 8.63 9.23
N THR A 7 12.86 8.57 10.50
CA THR A 7 13.18 7.40 11.33
C THR A 7 12.52 6.17 10.71
N ASP A 8 13.27 5.08 10.62
CA ASP A 8 12.74 3.81 10.16
C ASP A 8 11.58 3.37 11.07
N PHE A 9 10.40 3.17 10.47
CA PHE A 9 9.20 2.85 11.24
C PHE A 9 9.34 1.57 12.09
N PRO A 10 9.84 0.45 11.56
CA PRO A 10 10.07 -0.75 12.35
C PRO A 10 10.97 -0.53 13.57
N GLN A 11 12.05 0.24 13.43
CA GLN A 11 12.94 0.55 14.54
C GLN A 11 12.26 1.43 15.60
N LEU A 12 11.51 2.45 15.14
CA LEU A 12 10.74 3.30 16.04
C LEU A 12 9.66 2.52 16.77
N ALA A 13 8.97 1.63 16.09
CA ALA A 13 7.95 0.77 16.68
C ALA A 13 8.54 -0.13 17.78
N MET A 14 9.70 -0.76 17.52
CA MET A 14 10.36 -1.61 18.50
C MET A 14 10.78 -0.82 19.74
N GLU A 15 11.32 0.39 19.57
CA GLU A 15 11.68 1.25 20.70
C GLU A 15 10.44 1.70 21.50
N SER A 16 9.34 2.00 20.80
CA SER A 16 8.08 2.36 21.44
C SER A 16 7.47 1.19 22.20
N PHE A 17 7.52 -0.02 21.69
CA PHE A 17 7.07 -1.23 22.39
C PHE A 17 7.87 -1.51 23.64
N ARG A 18 9.19 -1.23 23.62
CA ARG A 18 10.05 -1.39 24.82
C ARG A 18 9.73 -0.40 25.92
N ARG A 19 9.29 0.81 25.56
CA ARG A 19 8.98 1.90 26.50
C ARG A 19 7.54 1.90 27.02
N THR A 20 6.69 1.08 26.44
CA THR A 20 5.26 1.04 26.76
C THR A 20 4.79 -0.38 27.02
N THR A 21 3.66 -0.52 27.71
CA THR A 21 3.11 -1.82 28.08
C THR A 21 1.74 -2.11 27.49
N SER A 22 1.00 -1.09 27.04
CA SER A 22 -0.41 -1.22 26.67
C SER A 22 -0.78 -0.63 25.31
N ILE A 23 0.07 0.22 24.72
CA ILE A 23 -0.25 0.84 23.43
C ILE A 23 0.14 -0.04 22.26
N GLU A 24 -0.69 -0.05 21.24
CA GLU A 24 -0.38 -0.59 19.91
C GLU A 24 0.26 0.51 19.06
N ILE A 25 1.12 0.12 18.14
CA ILE A 25 1.88 1.07 17.32
C ILE A 25 1.47 0.95 15.87
N GLY A 26 1.18 2.08 15.24
CA GLY A 26 0.79 2.16 13.84
C GLY A 26 1.68 3.07 13.01
N SER A 27 1.95 2.70 11.77
CA SER A 27 2.56 3.59 10.78
C SER A 27 1.48 4.37 10.03
N ALA A 28 1.86 5.55 9.57
CA ALA A 28 1.28 6.08 8.34
C ALA A 28 1.65 5.17 7.15
N ALA A 29 1.17 5.48 5.95
CA ALA A 29 1.42 4.62 4.79
C ALA A 29 2.92 4.56 4.43
N VAL A 30 3.52 3.39 4.59
CA VAL A 30 4.87 3.07 4.09
C VAL A 30 4.77 2.81 2.58
N SER A 31 5.67 3.39 1.78
CA SER A 31 5.72 3.06 0.36
C SER A 31 6.35 1.68 0.17
N ILE A 32 5.56 0.73 -0.35
CA ILE A 32 6.07 -0.61 -0.71
C ILE A 32 6.83 -0.63 -2.05
N LEU A 33 6.95 0.52 -2.72
CA LEU A 33 7.74 0.68 -3.95
C LEU A 33 9.11 1.32 -3.67
N ALA A 34 9.29 1.90 -2.48
CA ALA A 34 10.54 2.53 -2.05
C ALA A 34 11.38 1.58 -1.18
N SER A 35 12.61 1.98 -0.89
CA SER A 35 13.47 1.33 0.11
C SER A 35 13.65 -0.19 -0.08
N GLY A 36 13.89 -0.61 -1.31
CA GLY A 36 14.10 -2.00 -1.69
C GLY A 36 12.84 -2.74 -2.15
N GLY A 37 11.72 -2.04 -2.27
CA GLY A 37 10.48 -2.58 -2.83
C GLY A 37 9.71 -3.52 -1.89
N PRO A 38 8.71 -4.24 -2.42
CA PRO A 38 7.79 -5.04 -1.61
C PRO A 38 8.48 -6.19 -0.85
N ILE A 39 9.54 -6.74 -1.41
CA ILE A 39 10.30 -7.84 -0.82
C ILE A 39 11.01 -7.37 0.45
N ALA A 40 11.81 -6.30 0.35
CA ALA A 40 12.55 -5.76 1.48
C ALA A 40 11.60 -5.22 2.57
N GLN A 41 10.46 -4.63 2.18
CA GLN A 41 9.48 -4.16 3.15
C GLN A 41 8.81 -5.32 3.89
N ALA A 42 8.46 -6.41 3.19
CA ALA A 42 7.90 -7.59 3.82
C ALA A 42 8.90 -8.24 4.79
N GLU A 43 10.17 -8.36 4.41
CA GLU A 43 11.24 -8.88 5.26
C GLU A 43 11.42 -8.04 6.53
N ARG A 44 11.46 -6.71 6.41
CA ARG A 44 11.61 -5.79 7.56
C ARG A 44 10.45 -5.91 8.55
N ILE A 45 9.22 -6.00 8.05
CA ILE A 45 8.03 -6.18 8.90
C ILE A 45 8.06 -7.56 9.57
N ALA A 46 8.37 -8.61 8.84
CA ALA A 46 8.47 -9.97 9.40
C ALA A 46 9.56 -10.06 10.50
N ASN A 47 10.72 -9.47 10.28
CA ASN A 47 11.79 -9.40 11.29
C ASN A 47 11.36 -8.62 12.54
N THR A 48 10.64 -7.52 12.36
CA THR A 48 10.07 -6.74 13.47
C THR A 48 9.10 -7.57 14.29
N LEU A 49 8.17 -8.27 13.60
CA LEU A 49 7.18 -9.14 14.25
C LEU A 49 7.83 -10.35 14.94
N MET A 50 8.91 -10.89 14.37
CA MET A 50 9.67 -11.96 15.02
C MET A 50 10.25 -11.47 16.36
N LEU A 51 10.91 -10.30 16.38
CA LEU A 51 11.47 -9.74 17.60
C LEU A 51 10.39 -9.34 18.60
N HIS A 52 9.32 -8.69 18.15
CA HIS A 52 8.20 -8.28 18.99
C HIS A 52 7.47 -9.48 19.59
N GLY A 53 7.29 -10.52 18.81
CA GLY A 53 6.61 -11.76 19.22
C GLY A 53 7.47 -12.76 19.99
N MET A 54 8.74 -12.46 20.32
CA MET A 54 9.58 -13.32 21.16
C MET A 54 9.01 -13.50 22.56
N ASN A 55 8.32 -12.51 23.10
CA ASN A 55 7.55 -12.67 24.31
C ASN A 55 6.23 -13.39 23.99
N PRO A 56 5.99 -14.60 24.49
CA PRO A 56 4.76 -15.37 24.21
C PRO A 56 3.49 -14.68 24.75
N ASP A 57 3.63 -13.81 25.74
CA ASP A 57 2.52 -13.05 26.34
C ASP A 57 2.22 -11.73 25.60
N GLU A 58 3.00 -11.36 24.61
CA GLU A 58 2.74 -10.18 23.81
C GLU A 58 1.41 -10.29 23.07
N ARG A 59 0.60 -9.23 23.12
CA ARG A 59 -0.71 -9.15 22.47
C ARG A 59 -0.91 -7.86 21.68
N ARG A 60 0.00 -6.88 21.86
CA ARG A 60 -0.09 -5.59 21.18
C ARG A 60 0.23 -5.75 19.71
N LYS A 61 -0.59 -5.16 18.88
CA LYS A 61 -0.45 -5.27 17.43
C LYS A 61 0.44 -4.17 16.86
N LEU A 62 1.11 -4.54 15.78
CA LEU A 62 1.79 -3.63 14.87
C LEU A 62 0.85 -3.35 13.69
N HIS A 63 0.38 -2.12 13.57
CA HIS A 63 -0.47 -1.68 12.46
C HIS A 63 0.40 -1.10 11.35
N VAL A 64 0.49 -1.79 10.24
CA VAL A 64 1.31 -1.38 9.10
C VAL A 64 0.43 -0.77 8.01
N GLY A 65 0.45 0.55 7.93
CA GLY A 65 -0.09 1.27 6.78
C GLY A 65 0.86 1.16 5.59
N PHE A 66 0.35 0.80 4.41
CA PHE A 66 1.15 0.73 3.20
C PHE A 66 0.45 1.35 1.98
N SER A 67 1.23 1.85 1.04
CA SER A 67 0.73 2.49 -0.18
C SER A 67 1.78 2.44 -1.29
N ALA A 68 1.41 2.91 -2.47
CA ALA A 68 2.38 3.20 -3.53
C ALA A 68 3.33 4.35 -3.15
N GLY A 69 2.91 5.22 -2.25
CA GLY A 69 3.60 6.49 -1.99
C GLY A 69 3.46 7.46 -3.15
N ARG A 70 4.28 8.50 -3.14
CA ARG A 70 4.38 9.47 -4.24
C ARG A 70 5.41 8.97 -5.24
N PHE A 71 4.97 8.47 -6.39
CA PHE A 71 5.82 7.83 -7.39
C PHE A 71 7.05 8.65 -7.75
N GLU A 72 6.86 9.96 -8.04
CA GLU A 72 7.95 10.82 -8.51
C GLU A 72 9.02 11.08 -7.43
N PHE A 73 8.65 11.04 -6.16
CA PHE A 73 9.56 11.33 -5.06
C PHE A 73 10.06 10.09 -4.33
N MET A 74 9.22 9.06 -4.22
CA MET A 74 9.50 7.91 -3.37
C MET A 74 9.87 6.66 -4.16
N ALA A 75 9.25 6.42 -5.32
CA ALA A 75 9.49 5.23 -6.12
C ALA A 75 10.58 5.46 -7.19
N ARG A 76 10.60 6.63 -7.83
CA ARG A 76 11.57 6.97 -8.87
C ARG A 76 13.03 6.83 -8.43
N PRO A 77 13.49 7.30 -7.24
CA PRO A 77 14.85 7.09 -6.78
C PRO A 77 15.26 5.62 -6.65
N TYR A 78 14.29 4.71 -6.57
CA TYR A 78 14.50 3.26 -6.50
C TYR A 78 14.28 2.56 -7.86
N GLY A 79 14.33 3.31 -8.97
CA GLY A 79 14.26 2.75 -10.32
C GLY A 79 12.85 2.43 -10.82
N ILE A 80 11.81 2.87 -10.13
CA ILE A 80 10.42 2.72 -10.59
C ILE A 80 10.10 3.88 -11.56
N VAL A 81 10.52 3.69 -12.81
CA VAL A 81 10.36 4.63 -13.91
C VAL A 81 9.86 3.87 -15.16
N PRO A 82 9.31 4.55 -16.17
CA PRO A 82 9.03 3.93 -17.46
C PRO A 82 10.31 3.30 -18.04
N ARG A 83 10.22 2.09 -18.60
CA ARG A 83 11.36 1.37 -19.19
C ARG A 83 11.47 1.56 -20.71
N ASN A 84 10.38 1.99 -21.34
CA ASN A 84 10.28 2.23 -22.78
C ASN A 84 9.14 3.22 -23.10
N SER A 85 8.97 3.56 -24.37
CA SER A 85 7.94 4.49 -24.84
C SER A 85 6.50 4.05 -24.54
N VAL A 86 6.24 2.74 -24.55
CA VAL A 86 4.92 2.18 -24.24
C VAL A 86 4.58 2.42 -22.77
N GLU A 87 5.50 2.11 -21.87
CA GLU A 87 5.31 2.37 -20.44
C GLU A 87 5.21 3.87 -20.14
N GLU A 88 5.94 4.72 -20.88
CA GLU A 88 5.85 6.17 -20.72
C GLU A 88 4.47 6.69 -21.10
N ALA A 89 3.95 6.26 -22.25
CA ALA A 89 2.58 6.59 -22.69
C ALA A 89 1.51 6.10 -21.70
N ALA A 90 1.70 4.89 -21.15
CA ALA A 90 0.78 4.24 -20.22
C ALA A 90 0.97 4.67 -18.76
N TRP A 91 1.97 5.48 -18.43
CA TRP A 91 2.43 5.70 -17.06
C TRP A 91 1.32 6.10 -16.06
N PRO A 92 0.35 6.97 -16.41
CA PRO A 92 -0.73 7.33 -15.49
C PRO A 92 -1.58 6.15 -15.02
N ALA A 93 -1.84 5.17 -15.91
CA ALA A 93 -2.56 3.95 -15.60
C ALA A 93 -1.65 2.90 -14.97
N LEU A 94 -0.41 2.78 -15.47
CA LEU A 94 0.55 1.75 -15.07
C LEU A 94 0.97 1.85 -13.60
N ARG A 95 0.99 3.05 -13.02
CA ARG A 95 1.32 3.25 -11.60
C ARG A 95 0.44 2.45 -10.65
N GLY A 96 -0.87 2.38 -10.94
CA GLY A 96 -1.81 1.57 -10.17
C GLY A 96 -1.53 0.06 -10.30
N GLN A 97 -1.18 -0.38 -11.49
CA GLN A 97 -0.85 -1.78 -11.80
C GLN A 97 0.44 -2.21 -11.09
N ILE A 98 1.48 -1.37 -11.11
CA ILE A 98 2.74 -1.61 -10.38
C ILE A 98 2.48 -1.73 -8.87
N PHE A 99 1.58 -0.91 -8.32
CA PHE A 99 1.20 -1.01 -6.92
C PHE A 99 0.48 -2.32 -6.61
N MET A 100 -0.40 -2.80 -7.47
CA MET A 100 -1.09 -4.09 -7.29
C MET A 100 -0.11 -5.26 -7.36
N GLU A 101 0.81 -5.29 -8.34
CA GLU A 101 1.88 -6.29 -8.43
C GLU A 101 2.73 -6.31 -7.14
N ALA A 102 3.19 -5.14 -6.69
CA ALA A 102 3.96 -5.02 -5.46
C ALA A 102 3.15 -5.42 -4.21
N GLY A 103 1.87 -5.05 -4.17
CA GLY A 103 0.96 -5.38 -3.07
C GLY A 103 0.74 -6.89 -2.93
N GLU A 104 0.55 -7.60 -4.04
CA GLU A 104 0.45 -9.06 -4.03
C GLU A 104 1.71 -9.70 -3.45
N ILE A 105 2.90 -9.31 -3.96
CA ILE A 105 4.18 -9.84 -3.48
C ILE A 105 4.34 -9.60 -1.98
N PHE A 106 4.09 -8.37 -1.54
CA PHE A 106 4.20 -7.96 -0.14
C PHE A 106 3.27 -8.78 0.77
N LEU A 107 2.00 -8.90 0.41
CA LEU A 107 0.99 -9.60 1.21
C LEU A 107 1.23 -11.12 1.25
N ARG A 108 1.56 -11.73 0.12
CA ARG A 108 1.84 -13.16 0.04
C ARG A 108 3.08 -13.53 0.84
N LEU A 109 4.14 -12.73 0.79
CA LEU A 109 5.33 -12.94 1.61
C LEU A 109 5.02 -12.83 3.11
N LEU A 110 4.23 -11.84 3.53
CA LEU A 110 3.80 -11.69 4.93
C LEU A 110 2.84 -12.81 5.37
N ARG A 111 2.06 -13.37 4.46
CA ARG A 111 1.25 -14.58 4.72
C ARG A 111 2.13 -15.82 4.91
N GLY A 112 3.36 -15.79 4.38
CA GLY A 112 4.34 -16.88 4.47
C GLY A 112 4.34 -17.81 3.27
N ASP A 113 3.82 -17.34 2.15
CA ASP A 113 3.87 -18.07 0.89
C ASP A 113 5.32 -18.15 0.35
N VAL A 114 5.56 -19.17 -0.46
CA VAL A 114 6.61 -19.14 -1.46
C VAL A 114 6.06 -18.44 -2.69
N VAL A 115 6.69 -17.33 -3.07
CA VAL A 115 6.22 -16.47 -4.16
C VAL A 115 7.18 -16.55 -5.34
N ASN A 116 6.60 -16.66 -6.51
CA ASN A 116 7.31 -16.67 -7.79
C ASN A 116 6.70 -15.60 -8.69
N SER A 117 7.53 -14.82 -9.39
CA SER A 117 7.05 -13.72 -10.25
C SER A 117 6.16 -14.18 -11.41
N VAL A 118 6.30 -15.45 -11.85
CA VAL A 118 5.39 -16.02 -12.86
C VAL A 118 3.97 -16.19 -12.31
N GLY A 119 3.84 -16.51 -11.02
CA GLY A 119 2.55 -16.67 -10.35
C GLY A 119 1.97 -15.40 -9.74
N THR A 120 2.59 -14.23 -9.92
CA THR A 120 2.08 -12.95 -9.45
C THR A 120 1.24 -12.24 -10.50
N TYR A 121 0.64 -11.11 -10.10
CA TYR A 121 -0.24 -10.30 -10.95
C TYR A 121 0.38 -9.95 -12.30
N ASP A 122 -0.35 -10.22 -13.36
CA ASP A 122 0.06 -9.94 -14.74
C ASP A 122 -0.56 -8.62 -15.22
N THR A 123 0.24 -7.71 -15.73
CA THR A 123 -0.24 -6.40 -16.18
C THR A 123 -0.59 -6.44 -17.65
N VAL A 124 -1.89 -6.46 -17.92
CA VAL A 124 -2.46 -6.30 -19.26
C VAL A 124 -3.26 -5.01 -19.29
N LEU A 125 -2.87 -4.07 -20.13
CA LEU A 125 -3.57 -2.81 -20.31
C LEU A 125 -4.56 -2.92 -21.46
N THR A 126 -5.77 -2.43 -21.22
CA THR A 126 -6.85 -2.30 -22.20
C THR A 126 -7.41 -0.89 -22.15
N ARG A 127 -8.31 -0.54 -23.06
CA ARG A 127 -9.01 0.75 -23.05
C ARG A 127 -9.63 1.08 -21.68
N SER A 128 -10.12 0.10 -20.96
CA SER A 128 -10.78 0.29 -19.65
C SER A 128 -9.85 0.80 -18.54
N ASN A 129 -8.55 0.76 -18.73
CA ASN A 129 -7.55 1.29 -17.78
C ASN A 129 -7.34 2.80 -17.92
N PHE A 130 -7.87 3.42 -18.96
CA PHE A 130 -7.65 4.82 -19.30
C PHE A 130 -8.92 5.67 -19.19
N ARG A 131 -8.75 6.96 -18.90
CA ARG A 131 -9.86 7.90 -18.72
C ARG A 131 -10.47 8.37 -20.04
N SER A 132 -9.66 8.42 -21.11
CA SER A 132 -10.08 8.88 -22.43
C SER A 132 -9.62 7.93 -23.54
N ASP A 133 -10.25 8.01 -24.70
CA ASP A 133 -9.81 7.28 -25.89
C ASP A 133 -8.45 7.76 -26.37
N GLU A 134 -8.20 9.07 -26.28
CA GLU A 134 -6.93 9.69 -26.66
C GLU A 134 -5.74 9.14 -25.85
N ASP A 135 -5.91 8.90 -24.53
CA ASP A 135 -4.88 8.29 -23.71
C ASP A 135 -4.59 6.85 -24.16
N TRP A 136 -5.62 6.09 -24.51
CA TRP A 136 -5.46 4.73 -25.01
C TRP A 136 -4.83 4.70 -26.40
N GLU A 137 -5.28 5.53 -27.35
CA GLU A 137 -4.69 5.64 -28.69
C GLU A 137 -3.22 6.01 -28.65
N ARG A 138 -2.81 6.84 -27.71
CA ARG A 138 -1.38 7.17 -27.47
C ARG A 138 -0.57 5.93 -27.08
N VAL A 139 -1.12 5.08 -26.22
CA VAL A 139 -0.48 3.82 -25.82
C VAL A 139 -0.42 2.84 -26.98
N GLN A 140 -1.50 2.70 -27.73
CA GLN A 140 -1.55 1.85 -28.93
C GLN A 140 -0.52 2.30 -29.97
N SER A 141 -0.42 3.61 -30.22
CA SER A 141 0.57 4.16 -31.16
C SER A 141 1.99 3.89 -30.71
N ALA A 142 2.29 4.07 -29.42
CA ALA A 142 3.59 3.73 -28.86
C ALA A 142 3.90 2.23 -28.97
N ALA A 143 2.91 1.35 -28.79
CA ALA A 143 3.08 -0.09 -28.93
C ALA A 143 3.33 -0.48 -30.42
N VAL A 144 2.62 0.10 -31.35
CA VAL A 144 2.83 -0.10 -32.79
C VAL A 144 4.28 0.26 -33.17
N GLU A 145 4.74 1.42 -32.73
CA GLU A 145 6.12 1.87 -33.02
C GLU A 145 7.18 1.01 -32.35
N PHE A 146 7.00 0.72 -31.08
CA PHE A 146 7.99 0.01 -30.26
C PHE A 146 8.13 -1.48 -30.63
N GLU A 147 6.99 -2.15 -30.91
CA GLU A 147 6.94 -3.59 -31.22
C GLU A 147 6.92 -3.88 -32.71
N GLY A 148 6.81 -2.85 -33.57
CA GLY A 148 6.74 -3.01 -35.02
C GLY A 148 5.43 -3.65 -35.52
N LEU A 149 4.32 -3.40 -34.82
CA LEU A 149 3.03 -3.97 -35.17
C LEU A 149 2.44 -3.32 -36.44
N THR A 150 1.62 -4.08 -37.17
CA THR A 150 0.95 -3.59 -38.39
C THR A 150 -0.38 -2.88 -38.11
N SER A 151 -0.92 -3.03 -36.88
CA SER A 151 -2.19 -2.41 -36.48
C SER A 151 -2.19 -2.18 -34.96
N PRO A 152 -2.99 -1.21 -34.46
CA PRO A 152 -3.14 -0.96 -33.03
C PRO A 152 -3.66 -2.20 -32.31
N PRO A 153 -3.01 -2.61 -31.21
CA PRO A 153 -3.44 -3.78 -30.42
C PRO A 153 -4.65 -3.44 -29.54
N ASN A 154 -5.49 -4.43 -29.26
CA ASN A 154 -6.60 -4.30 -28.31
C ASN A 154 -6.13 -4.43 -26.84
N GLU A 155 -4.99 -5.06 -26.63
CA GLU A 155 -4.36 -5.29 -25.34
C GLU A 155 -2.86 -5.01 -25.46
N VAL A 156 -2.29 -4.42 -24.42
CA VAL A 156 -0.85 -4.16 -24.32
C VAL A 156 -0.31 -4.87 -23.06
N HIS A 157 0.57 -5.84 -23.28
CA HIS A 157 1.19 -6.60 -22.22
C HIS A 157 2.42 -5.86 -21.67
N ILE A 158 2.41 -5.56 -20.38
CA ILE A 158 3.52 -4.92 -19.70
C ILE A 158 4.28 -5.97 -18.89
N PRO A 159 5.57 -6.19 -19.17
CA PRO A 159 6.39 -7.14 -18.43
C PRO A 159 6.42 -6.81 -16.93
N LYS A 160 6.38 -7.85 -16.10
CA LYS A 160 6.47 -7.72 -14.65
C LYS A 160 7.64 -6.85 -14.22
N ARG A 161 7.41 -6.05 -13.18
CA ARG A 161 8.45 -5.18 -12.62
C ARG A 161 9.43 -5.95 -11.74
N TYR A 162 8.93 -6.93 -11.02
CA TYR A 162 9.70 -7.74 -10.10
C TYR A 162 9.89 -9.15 -10.68
N VAL A 163 11.16 -9.52 -10.97
CA VAL A 163 11.51 -10.82 -11.56
C VAL A 163 12.33 -11.61 -10.55
N PHE A 164 11.80 -12.73 -10.08
CA PHE A 164 12.42 -13.63 -9.11
C PHE A 164 11.77 -15.02 -9.15
N GLU A 165 12.44 -16.01 -8.56
CA GLU A 165 11.94 -17.39 -8.43
C GLU A 165 11.93 -17.79 -6.94
N ASP A 166 10.88 -18.49 -6.54
CA ASP A 166 10.71 -19.17 -5.25
C ASP A 166 11.21 -18.40 -4.01
N LEU A 167 10.81 -17.15 -3.92
CA LEU A 167 11.17 -16.29 -2.81
C LEU A 167 10.25 -16.52 -1.60
N LYS A 168 10.86 -16.60 -0.42
CA LYS A 168 10.16 -16.64 0.87
C LYS A 168 10.94 -15.88 1.93
N ILE A 169 10.24 -15.44 2.97
CA ILE A 169 10.88 -14.86 4.16
C ILE A 169 11.44 -15.99 5.04
N VAL A 170 12.68 -15.83 5.50
CA VAL A 170 13.35 -16.77 6.41
C VAL A 170 13.98 -16.00 7.56
N PRO A 171 13.71 -16.36 8.83
CA PRO A 171 12.79 -17.41 9.28
C PRO A 171 11.32 -17.02 9.09
N ASN A 172 10.46 -18.02 8.85
CA ASN A 172 9.02 -17.85 8.66
C ASN A 172 8.24 -18.17 9.95
N THR A 173 8.75 -17.73 11.10
CA THR A 173 8.24 -18.07 12.44
C THR A 173 7.64 -16.90 13.20
N PHE A 174 7.45 -15.75 12.54
CA PHE A 174 6.85 -14.58 13.17
C PHE A 174 5.35 -14.77 13.43
N ARG A 175 4.87 -14.13 14.49
CA ARG A 175 3.47 -14.21 14.95
C ARG A 175 2.59 -13.27 14.13
N ARG A 176 1.92 -13.81 13.09
CA ARG A 176 1.07 -13.05 12.16
C ARG A 176 -0.13 -12.39 12.83
N GLU A 177 -0.62 -12.97 13.92
CA GLU A 177 -1.73 -12.41 14.69
C GLU A 177 -1.40 -11.06 15.36
N LEU A 178 -0.12 -10.71 15.44
CA LEU A 178 0.33 -9.39 15.92
C LEU A 178 0.40 -8.34 14.80
N LEU A 179 0.08 -8.70 13.56
CA LEU A 179 0.09 -7.80 12.41
C LEU A 179 -1.32 -7.38 12.02
N GLU A 180 -1.52 -6.08 11.82
CA GLU A 180 -2.66 -5.53 11.10
C GLU A 180 -2.19 -4.69 9.92
N LEU A 181 -2.83 -4.90 8.76
CA LEU A 181 -2.47 -4.24 7.51
C LEU A 181 -3.53 -3.21 7.12
N VAL A 182 -3.06 -2.04 6.68
CA VAL A 182 -3.93 -0.92 6.29
C VAL A 182 -3.46 -0.35 4.96
N ALA A 183 -4.28 -0.43 3.92
CA ALA A 183 -3.92 0.11 2.60
C ALA A 183 -4.28 1.60 2.48
N GLY A 184 -3.31 2.40 2.09
CA GLY A 184 -3.48 3.82 1.76
C GLY A 184 -3.80 4.01 0.28
N THR A 185 -4.87 3.40 -0.21
CA THR A 185 -5.35 3.56 -1.59
C THR A 185 -6.84 3.86 -1.63
N HIS A 186 -7.24 4.74 -2.55
CA HIS A 186 -8.64 5.06 -2.81
C HIS A 186 -9.20 4.36 -4.06
N ASP A 187 -8.39 3.55 -4.75
CA ASP A 187 -8.85 2.75 -5.89
C ASP A 187 -9.64 1.53 -5.38
N PRO A 188 -10.95 1.44 -5.68
CA PRO A 188 -11.77 0.30 -5.27
C PRO A 188 -11.27 -1.05 -5.79
N ARG A 189 -10.67 -1.07 -6.98
CA ARG A 189 -10.11 -2.29 -7.58
C ARG A 189 -8.92 -2.77 -6.79
N ALA A 190 -8.01 -1.87 -6.44
CA ALA A 190 -6.85 -2.20 -5.63
C ALA A 190 -7.25 -2.66 -4.22
N GLN A 191 -8.24 -2.02 -3.58
CA GLN A 191 -8.76 -2.44 -2.28
C GLN A 191 -9.32 -3.86 -2.31
N THR A 192 -10.12 -4.19 -3.31
CA THR A 192 -10.68 -5.54 -3.52
C THR A 192 -9.57 -6.55 -3.81
N PHE A 193 -8.66 -6.22 -4.72
CA PHE A 193 -7.55 -7.08 -5.10
C PHE A 193 -6.64 -7.43 -3.92
N LEU A 194 -6.24 -6.45 -3.11
CA LEU A 194 -5.40 -6.68 -1.93
C LEU A 194 -6.09 -7.60 -0.91
N ASN A 195 -7.41 -7.45 -0.75
CA ASN A 195 -8.20 -8.31 0.13
C ASN A 195 -8.41 -9.75 -0.38
N SER A 196 -7.99 -10.08 -1.61
CA SER A 196 -7.94 -11.47 -2.06
C SER A 196 -6.76 -12.27 -1.46
N PHE A 197 -5.77 -11.59 -0.87
CA PHE A 197 -4.58 -12.22 -0.30
C PHE A 197 -4.54 -12.25 1.22
N SER A 198 -5.01 -11.20 1.86
CA SER A 198 -4.96 -11.01 3.32
C SER A 198 -6.00 -10.01 3.77
N PRO A 199 -6.42 -10.01 5.04
CA PRO A 199 -7.26 -8.94 5.57
C PRO A 199 -6.49 -7.62 5.55
N VAL A 200 -6.97 -6.68 4.75
CA VAL A 200 -6.37 -5.35 4.58
C VAL A 200 -7.44 -4.30 4.85
N LYS A 201 -7.23 -3.52 5.90
CA LYS A 201 -8.06 -2.37 6.26
C LYS A 201 -7.85 -1.21 5.27
N VAL A 202 -8.76 -0.24 5.25
CA VAL A 202 -8.69 0.90 4.32
C VAL A 202 -8.49 2.20 5.08
N PHE A 203 -7.41 2.90 4.76
CA PHE A 203 -7.11 4.19 5.35
C PHE A 203 -7.82 5.34 4.62
N ASN A 204 -8.46 6.22 5.38
CA ASN A 204 -9.10 7.41 4.88
C ASN A 204 -8.33 8.68 5.28
N LEU A 205 -8.17 9.60 4.35
CA LEU A 205 -7.66 10.93 4.65
C LEU A 205 -8.72 11.78 5.36
N SER A 206 -8.29 12.81 6.09
CA SER A 206 -9.20 13.78 6.72
C SER A 206 -10.15 14.44 5.72
N ILE A 207 -9.69 14.62 4.47
CA ILE A 207 -10.45 15.23 3.36
C ILE A 207 -11.33 14.24 2.59
N THR A 208 -11.31 12.95 2.93
CA THR A 208 -12.14 11.94 2.24
C THR A 208 -13.61 12.26 2.49
N LYS A 209 -14.38 12.40 1.42
CA LYS A 209 -15.82 12.74 1.49
C LYS A 209 -16.63 11.63 2.18
N PRO A 210 -17.65 11.97 2.95
CA PRO A 210 -18.51 10.99 3.62
C PRO A 210 -19.07 9.92 2.68
N GLU A 211 -19.53 10.31 1.49
CA GLU A 211 -20.13 9.40 0.52
C GLU A 211 -19.11 8.35 0.02
N VAL A 212 -17.86 8.73 -0.10
CA VAL A 212 -16.75 7.81 -0.48
C VAL A 212 -16.48 6.84 0.66
N ILE A 213 -16.54 7.30 1.91
CA ILE A 213 -16.37 6.45 3.09
C ILE A 213 -17.51 5.42 3.16
N GLU A 214 -18.76 5.85 2.98
CA GLU A 214 -19.92 4.95 3.02
C GLU A 214 -19.86 3.91 1.90
N SER A 215 -19.64 4.32 0.66
CA SER A 215 -19.52 3.39 -0.48
C SER A 215 -18.34 2.42 -0.32
N THR A 216 -17.26 2.86 0.32
CA THR A 216 -16.13 1.98 0.66
C THR A 216 -16.54 0.98 1.74
N HIS A 217 -17.28 1.42 2.76
CA HIS A 217 -17.76 0.54 3.83
C HIS A 217 -18.66 -0.56 3.30
N GLU A 218 -19.64 -0.20 2.47
CA GLU A 218 -20.55 -1.16 1.83
C GLU A 218 -19.82 -2.19 0.97
N ARG A 219 -18.91 -1.73 0.12
CA ARG A 219 -18.12 -2.62 -0.74
C ARG A 219 -17.22 -3.54 0.08
N MET A 220 -16.49 -3.00 1.04
CA MET A 220 -15.56 -3.78 1.86
C MET A 220 -16.28 -4.84 2.71
N ALA A 221 -17.51 -4.59 3.13
CA ALA A 221 -18.31 -5.60 3.83
C ALA A 221 -18.52 -6.89 3.02
N SER A 222 -18.46 -6.82 1.69
CA SER A 222 -18.63 -7.99 0.81
C SER A 222 -17.31 -8.62 0.33
N VAL A 223 -16.19 -7.89 0.42
CA VAL A 223 -14.90 -8.34 -0.15
C VAL A 223 -13.76 -8.46 0.87
N PHE A 224 -14.04 -8.13 2.14
CA PHE A 224 -13.02 -8.24 3.19
C PHE A 224 -12.59 -9.69 3.37
N HIS A 225 -11.30 -9.93 3.47
CA HIS A 225 -10.74 -11.28 3.58
C HIS A 225 -11.26 -11.99 4.84
N ALA A 226 -11.66 -13.25 4.70
CA ALA A 226 -12.32 -14.02 5.76
C ALA A 226 -11.50 -14.15 7.04
N ASP A 227 -10.19 -14.21 6.94
CA ASP A 227 -9.29 -14.29 8.11
C ASP A 227 -9.32 -13.02 8.97
N GLY A 228 -9.83 -11.91 8.44
CA GLY A 228 -10.04 -10.66 9.18
C GLY A 228 -11.32 -10.63 10.01
N GLY A 229 -12.18 -11.64 9.85
CA GLY A 229 -13.50 -11.69 10.47
C GLY A 229 -14.51 -10.76 9.77
N ALA A 230 -15.52 -10.31 10.51
CA ALA A 230 -16.53 -9.42 9.96
C ALA A 230 -15.99 -7.98 9.85
N TRP A 231 -16.16 -7.39 8.67
CA TRP A 231 -15.81 -6.00 8.41
C TRP A 231 -16.58 -5.03 9.32
N GLN A 232 -15.89 -4.08 9.89
CA GLN A 232 -16.45 -3.06 10.77
C GLN A 232 -15.97 -1.66 10.40
N ARG A 233 -16.71 -0.61 10.83
CA ARG A 233 -16.29 0.79 10.59
C ARG A 233 -14.91 1.13 11.14
N ARG A 234 -14.52 0.53 12.25
CA ARG A 234 -13.18 0.70 12.83
C ARG A 234 -12.06 0.18 11.93
N ASP A 235 -12.38 -0.63 10.91
CA ASP A 235 -11.41 -1.12 9.91
C ASP A 235 -11.13 -0.08 8.82
N MET A 236 -11.73 1.11 8.97
CA MET A 236 -11.45 2.30 8.16
C MET A 236 -10.84 3.43 9.02
N PRO A 237 -9.59 3.30 9.49
CA PRO A 237 -8.94 4.38 10.22
C PRO A 237 -8.89 5.65 9.36
N ARG A 238 -9.02 6.80 10.03
CA ARG A 238 -9.05 8.11 9.38
C ARG A 238 -8.06 9.05 10.05
N THR A 239 -7.39 9.87 9.23
CA THR A 239 -6.60 10.98 9.76
C THR A 239 -7.52 12.01 10.41
N SER A 240 -7.17 12.43 11.60
CA SER A 240 -7.77 13.59 12.27
C SER A 240 -6.65 14.54 12.69
N PHE A 241 -6.86 15.82 12.47
CA PHE A 241 -5.96 16.83 12.99
C PHE A 241 -6.32 17.10 14.45
N VAL A 242 -5.31 17.05 15.29
CA VAL A 242 -5.44 17.42 16.71
C VAL A 242 -4.52 18.61 16.96
N PHE A 243 -5.11 19.73 17.31
CA PHE A 243 -4.37 20.92 17.72
C PHE A 243 -4.29 20.93 19.23
N LEU A 244 -3.08 20.87 19.75
CA LEU A 244 -2.80 20.97 21.17
C LEU A 244 -2.42 22.42 21.46
N ASN A 245 -3.25 23.13 22.19
CA ASN A 245 -2.90 24.45 22.71
C ASN A 245 -2.47 24.27 24.19
N ALA A 246 -1.21 24.67 24.47
CA ALA A 246 -0.63 24.58 25.80
C ALA A 246 -0.99 25.79 26.70
N GLU A 247 -1.69 26.78 26.16
CA GLU A 247 -2.13 27.94 26.95
C GLU A 247 -3.32 27.58 27.81
N GLU A 248 -3.14 27.67 29.11
CA GLU A 248 -4.22 27.43 30.07
C GLU A 248 -5.27 28.55 30.01
N GLY A 249 -6.54 28.17 30.09
CA GLY A 249 -7.66 29.12 30.22
C GLY A 249 -8.31 29.61 28.94
N LEU A 250 -7.90 29.09 27.75
CA LEU A 250 -8.56 29.40 26.49
C LEU A 250 -9.94 28.74 26.41
N SER A 251 -10.94 29.51 25.97
CA SER A 251 -12.26 28.94 25.63
C SER A 251 -12.17 28.05 24.38
N THR A 252 -13.17 27.19 24.17
CA THR A 252 -13.26 26.34 22.97
C THR A 252 -13.26 27.16 21.67
N GLU A 253 -13.84 28.35 21.67
CA GLU A 253 -13.85 29.28 20.54
C GLU A 253 -12.46 29.82 20.24
N GLN A 254 -11.73 30.26 21.27
CA GLN A 254 -10.35 30.75 21.13
C GLN A 254 -9.40 29.62 20.69
N GLN A 255 -9.60 28.39 21.17
CA GLN A 255 -8.83 27.25 20.72
C GLN A 255 -9.13 26.92 19.24
N SER A 256 -10.38 27.02 18.81
CA SER A 256 -10.80 26.84 17.41
C SER A 256 -10.19 27.92 16.49
N GLU A 257 -10.18 29.17 16.94
CA GLU A 257 -9.60 30.28 16.19
C GLU A 257 -8.09 30.16 16.05
N ALA A 258 -7.39 29.70 17.08
CA ALA A 258 -5.95 29.44 17.03
C ALA A 258 -5.58 28.23 16.15
N ALA A 259 -6.53 27.35 15.85
CA ALA A 259 -6.33 26.17 14.99
C ALA A 259 -6.55 26.47 13.50
N HIS A 260 -7.13 27.59 13.14
CA HIS A 260 -7.37 28.06 11.77
C HIS A 260 -6.28 28.99 11.29
#